data_1f0b0868cebc3f472025fb05d1dac9dd
#
_entry.id   1f0b0868cebc3f472025fb05d1dac9dd
#
_cell.length_a   1.000
_cell.length_b   1.000
_cell.length_c   1.000
_cell.angle_alpha   90.00
_cell.angle_beta   90.00
_cell.angle_gamma   90.00
#
_symmetry.space_group_name_H-M   'P 1'
#
loop_
_entity.id
_entity.type
_entity.pdbx_description
1 polymer ?
#
loop_
_entity_poly.entity_id
_entity_poly.type
_entity_poly.pdbx_seq_one_letter_code
_entity_poly.pdbx_strand_id
1 'polypeptide(L)'
;MKNLCIEMWPVEKLIPYPNAIRKNDHAVRRMISLIQEFGFKLPLLIRGGGEIVDGHLRWKAAKKLKLAELPVIHCDEWSDAQVKAFRLAVNRSASWAEWDLKVLTQELADLQELNFDLALTGFDQIEIERLLQPFGEDIQPPPPPPVQAVTVSGDIWVCGKHRVLCGDATSASDVVRLLASAAPSLMVTDPPYGVDYDPLWREEAGLGKQRQTGTVANDNRVDWAEAYNLFPGDVAYVWHAGVHAAEVARSLATADFEIRSQIIWAKQHFAMSRGHYHWQHEPCWYAVRTGRSGNWAGSRKETTLWEVANLIRSGETRTRETPRQVIARRSQPS
;
A
#
# COMPACT_ATOMS: atom_id res chain seq x y z
N MET A 1 18.75 -1.62 -41.07
CA MET A 1 19.21 -1.82 -39.70
C MET A 1 20.63 -2.34 -39.76
N LYS A 2 21.59 -1.72 -39.08
CA LYS A 2 22.95 -2.27 -38.97
C LYS A 2 22.86 -3.57 -38.18
N ASN A 3 23.61 -4.60 -38.60
CA ASN A 3 23.67 -5.85 -37.85
C ASN A 3 24.23 -5.59 -36.45
N LEU A 4 23.43 -5.93 -35.41
CA LEU A 4 23.89 -5.95 -34.05
C LEU A 4 24.93 -7.04 -33.88
N CYS A 5 26.16 -6.69 -33.50
CA CYS A 5 27.21 -7.62 -33.18
C CYS A 5 27.48 -7.63 -31.69
N ILE A 6 27.55 -8.83 -31.09
CA ILE A 6 27.94 -9.02 -29.72
C ILE A 6 29.41 -9.44 -29.70
N GLU A 7 30.22 -8.71 -28.94
CA GLU A 7 31.64 -8.99 -28.78
C GLU A 7 31.95 -9.28 -27.32
N MET A 8 32.94 -10.12 -27.05
CA MET A 8 33.47 -10.35 -25.71
C MET A 8 34.56 -9.35 -25.39
N TRP A 9 34.41 -8.57 -24.37
CA TRP A 9 35.35 -7.53 -23.94
C TRP A 9 35.90 -7.76 -22.56
N PRO A 10 37.23 -7.56 -22.34
CA PRO A 10 37.81 -7.62 -21.01
C PRO A 10 37.17 -6.64 -20.05
N VAL A 11 36.75 -7.11 -18.86
CA VAL A 11 36.07 -6.31 -17.84
C VAL A 11 36.88 -5.08 -17.42
N GLU A 12 38.20 -5.21 -17.45
CA GLU A 12 39.12 -4.12 -17.06
C GLU A 12 39.19 -2.98 -18.07
N LYS A 13 38.81 -3.22 -19.32
CA LYS A 13 38.72 -2.18 -20.36
C LYS A 13 37.42 -1.38 -20.30
N LEU A 14 36.45 -1.81 -19.51
CA LEU A 14 35.15 -1.15 -19.39
C LEU A 14 35.23 0.03 -18.42
N ILE A 15 34.83 1.20 -18.88
CA ILE A 15 34.93 2.48 -18.17
C ILE A 15 33.53 2.92 -17.74
N PRO A 16 33.24 3.07 -16.44
CA PRO A 16 31.94 3.53 -15.99
C PRO A 16 31.73 4.99 -16.42
N TYR A 17 30.52 5.30 -16.85
CA TYR A 17 30.14 6.69 -17.13
C TYR A 17 30.22 7.55 -15.85
N PRO A 18 30.82 8.74 -15.90
CA PRO A 18 31.13 9.55 -14.71
C PRO A 18 29.88 9.95 -13.89
N ASN A 19 28.77 10.21 -14.58
CA ASN A 19 27.54 10.68 -13.95
C ASN A 19 26.55 9.54 -13.80
N ALA A 20 26.65 8.77 -12.71
CA ALA A 20 25.70 7.70 -12.40
C ALA A 20 24.31 8.28 -12.12
N ILE A 21 23.32 7.94 -12.95
CA ILE A 21 21.93 8.41 -12.82
C ILE A 21 21.20 7.70 -11.67
N ARG A 22 21.60 6.46 -11.33
CA ARG A 22 21.00 5.66 -10.25
C ARG A 22 22.03 5.26 -9.20
N LYS A 23 21.65 5.37 -7.95
CA LYS A 23 22.37 4.79 -6.81
C LYS A 23 21.96 3.31 -6.71
N ASN A 24 22.78 2.40 -7.19
CA ASN A 24 22.45 0.98 -7.33
C ASN A 24 23.36 0.03 -6.53
N ASP A 25 24.19 0.55 -5.62
CA ASP A 25 25.16 -0.28 -4.88
C ASP A 25 24.47 -1.33 -3.99
N HIS A 26 23.29 -1.01 -3.44
CA HIS A 26 22.49 -1.93 -2.64
C HIS A 26 21.96 -3.13 -3.47
N ALA A 27 21.79 -2.96 -4.78
CA ALA A 27 21.26 -3.99 -5.68
C ALA A 27 22.35 -4.94 -6.24
N VAL A 28 23.63 -4.64 -5.99
CA VAL A 28 24.74 -5.42 -6.56
C VAL A 28 24.71 -6.88 -6.10
N ARG A 29 24.36 -7.16 -4.85
CA ARG A 29 24.26 -8.53 -4.33
C ARG A 29 23.18 -9.34 -5.08
N ARG A 30 21.99 -8.75 -5.27
CA ARG A 30 20.90 -9.40 -6.03
C ARG A 30 21.33 -9.68 -7.47
N MET A 31 22.01 -8.74 -8.12
CA MET A 31 22.53 -8.92 -9.48
C MET A 31 23.60 -10.01 -9.55
N ILE A 32 24.42 -10.20 -8.53
CA ILE A 32 25.38 -11.31 -8.45
C ILE A 32 24.65 -12.65 -8.47
N SER A 33 23.63 -12.83 -7.61
CA SER A 33 22.85 -14.07 -7.57
C SER A 33 22.18 -14.36 -8.91
N LEU A 34 21.62 -13.36 -9.59
CA LEU A 34 21.03 -13.51 -10.91
C LEU A 34 22.07 -13.95 -11.97
N ILE A 35 23.26 -13.35 -11.96
CA ILE A 35 24.33 -13.74 -12.91
C ILE A 35 24.86 -15.15 -12.60
N GLN A 36 24.92 -15.54 -11.34
CA GLN A 36 25.33 -16.90 -10.97
C GLN A 36 24.33 -17.97 -11.42
N GLU A 37 23.04 -17.69 -11.31
CA GLU A 37 21.99 -18.62 -11.71
C GLU A 37 21.82 -18.68 -13.23
N PHE A 38 21.61 -17.52 -13.86
CA PHE A 38 21.24 -17.47 -15.28
C PHE A 38 22.41 -17.23 -16.24
N GLY A 39 23.59 -16.96 -15.70
CA GLY A 39 24.73 -16.47 -16.48
C GLY A 39 24.60 -15.01 -16.91
N PHE A 40 25.63 -14.47 -17.55
CA PHE A 40 25.62 -13.10 -18.06
C PHE A 40 24.94 -13.05 -19.43
N LYS A 41 23.59 -12.96 -19.47
CA LYS A 41 22.77 -13.08 -20.70
C LYS A 41 22.44 -11.76 -21.39
N LEU A 42 22.54 -10.63 -20.69
CA LEU A 42 22.22 -9.31 -21.24
C LEU A 42 23.51 -8.52 -21.49
N PRO A 43 23.90 -8.26 -22.76
CA PRO A 43 25.08 -7.49 -23.07
C PRO A 43 25.07 -6.07 -22.48
N LEU A 44 26.25 -5.52 -22.26
CA LEU A 44 26.40 -4.10 -21.97
C LEU A 44 26.35 -3.29 -23.26
N LEU A 45 25.83 -2.07 -23.19
CA LEU A 45 26.00 -1.11 -24.27
C LEU A 45 27.21 -0.24 -23.97
N ILE A 46 28.14 -0.16 -24.92
CA ILE A 46 29.37 0.63 -24.79
C ILE A 46 29.56 1.54 -26.00
N ARG A 47 30.40 2.57 -25.84
CA ARG A 47 30.88 3.40 -26.95
C ARG A 47 32.35 3.80 -26.74
N GLY A 48 32.99 4.27 -27.83
CA GLY A 48 34.39 4.68 -27.79
C GLY A 48 35.23 3.62 -27.10
N GLY A 49 36.33 3.89 -26.56
CA GLY A 49 37.24 2.92 -25.95
C GLY A 49 36.73 2.11 -24.74
N GLY A 50 35.41 1.85 -24.63
CA GLY A 50 34.81 1.03 -23.57
C GLY A 50 33.96 1.77 -22.55
N GLU A 51 33.55 3.02 -22.82
CA GLU A 51 32.64 3.76 -21.95
C GLU A 51 31.25 3.09 -21.90
N ILE A 52 30.80 2.74 -20.70
CA ILE A 52 29.52 2.05 -20.51
C ILE A 52 28.35 3.04 -20.67
N VAL A 53 27.51 2.79 -21.67
CA VAL A 53 26.24 3.50 -21.90
C VAL A 53 25.14 2.94 -21.04
N ASP A 54 24.97 1.59 -21.03
CA ASP A 54 24.01 0.89 -20.18
C ASP A 54 24.60 -0.39 -19.58
N GLY A 55 24.08 -0.80 -18.42
CA GLY A 55 24.47 -2.03 -17.73
C GLY A 55 25.43 -1.85 -16.57
N HIS A 56 25.58 -0.67 -16.00
CA HIS A 56 26.50 -0.38 -14.87
C HIS A 56 26.31 -1.33 -13.67
N LEU A 57 25.07 -1.72 -13.34
CA LEU A 57 24.80 -2.66 -12.25
C LEU A 57 25.37 -4.05 -12.58
N ARG A 58 25.14 -4.52 -13.81
CA ARG A 58 25.68 -5.81 -14.29
C ARG A 58 27.22 -5.81 -14.30
N TRP A 59 27.83 -4.71 -14.75
CA TRP A 59 29.29 -4.55 -14.70
C TRP A 59 29.85 -4.57 -13.28
N LYS A 60 29.22 -3.86 -12.32
CA LYS A 60 29.64 -3.89 -10.91
C LYS A 60 29.56 -5.29 -10.31
N ALA A 61 28.52 -6.05 -10.65
CA ALA A 61 28.34 -7.43 -10.21
C ALA A 61 29.41 -8.35 -10.83
N ALA A 62 29.66 -8.22 -12.15
CA ALA A 62 30.68 -8.98 -12.87
C ALA A 62 32.10 -8.75 -12.31
N LYS A 63 32.44 -7.51 -11.96
CA LYS A 63 33.72 -7.19 -11.28
C LYS A 63 33.85 -7.93 -9.95
N LYS A 64 32.78 -7.96 -9.14
CA LYS A 64 32.78 -8.71 -7.86
C LYS A 64 32.85 -10.21 -8.06
N LEU A 65 32.29 -10.72 -9.15
CA LEU A 65 32.39 -12.13 -9.55
C LEU A 65 33.74 -12.47 -10.21
N LYS A 66 34.60 -11.49 -10.44
CA LYS A 66 35.90 -11.64 -11.12
C LYS A 66 35.78 -12.29 -12.51
N LEU A 67 34.72 -11.93 -13.24
CA LEU A 67 34.61 -12.37 -14.64
C LEU A 67 35.67 -11.69 -15.48
N ALA A 68 36.29 -12.45 -16.39
CA ALA A 68 37.38 -11.95 -17.24
C ALA A 68 36.84 -11.07 -18.36
N GLU A 69 35.74 -11.48 -19.00
CA GLU A 69 35.16 -10.82 -20.16
C GLU A 69 33.64 -10.73 -20.03
N LEU A 70 33.06 -9.73 -20.70
CA LEU A 70 31.61 -9.51 -20.75
C LEU A 70 31.14 -9.31 -22.20
N PRO A 71 29.93 -9.78 -22.55
CA PRO A 71 29.36 -9.45 -23.84
C PRO A 71 28.97 -7.96 -23.90
N VAL A 72 29.34 -7.33 -24.98
CA VAL A 72 29.08 -5.92 -25.25
C VAL A 72 28.49 -5.72 -26.63
N ILE A 73 27.78 -4.61 -26.79
CA ILE A 73 27.31 -4.10 -28.08
C ILE A 73 27.79 -2.66 -28.21
N HIS A 74 28.39 -2.35 -29.35
CA HIS A 74 28.89 -1.01 -29.64
C HIS A 74 27.79 -0.08 -30.12
N CYS A 75 27.81 1.15 -29.61
CA CYS A 75 26.90 2.24 -29.97
C CYS A 75 27.69 3.50 -30.40
N ASP A 76 28.77 3.28 -31.12
CA ASP A 76 29.70 4.34 -31.52
C ASP A 76 29.07 5.34 -32.52
N GLU A 77 28.00 4.92 -33.18
CA GLU A 77 27.22 5.78 -34.07
C GLU A 77 26.35 6.81 -33.36
N TRP A 78 26.18 6.68 -32.03
CA TRP A 78 25.32 7.60 -31.28
C TRP A 78 26.07 8.88 -30.89
N SER A 79 25.40 10.01 -31.11
CA SER A 79 25.86 11.30 -30.59
C SER A 79 25.77 11.35 -29.06
N ASP A 80 26.49 12.27 -28.43
CA ASP A 80 26.41 12.49 -26.96
C ASP A 80 25.00 12.76 -26.49
N ALA A 81 24.20 13.49 -27.27
CA ALA A 81 22.80 13.75 -26.95
C ALA A 81 21.96 12.48 -26.95
N GLN A 82 22.16 11.61 -27.96
CA GLN A 82 21.47 10.32 -28.06
C GLN A 82 21.83 9.40 -26.90
N VAL A 83 23.10 9.32 -26.51
CA VAL A 83 23.55 8.52 -25.36
C VAL A 83 22.90 9.03 -24.06
N LYS A 84 22.89 10.34 -23.83
CA LYS A 84 22.23 10.93 -22.64
C LYS A 84 20.74 10.65 -22.63
N ALA A 85 20.06 10.86 -23.76
CA ALA A 85 18.62 10.59 -23.89
C ALA A 85 18.28 9.11 -23.67
N PHE A 86 19.04 8.21 -24.32
CA PHE A 86 18.85 6.77 -24.18
C PHE A 86 19.00 6.30 -22.73
N ARG A 87 20.05 6.77 -22.03
CA ARG A 87 20.27 6.43 -20.62
C ARG A 87 19.10 6.85 -19.73
N LEU A 88 18.48 7.99 -19.99
CA LEU A 88 17.28 8.41 -19.28
C LEU A 88 16.08 7.52 -19.65
N ALA A 89 15.86 7.32 -20.95
CA ALA A 89 14.73 6.55 -21.47
C ALA A 89 14.73 5.09 -20.99
N VAL A 90 15.86 4.38 -21.09
CA VAL A 90 15.94 2.97 -20.69
C VAL A 90 15.74 2.80 -19.18
N ASN A 91 16.24 3.75 -18.37
CA ASN A 91 16.01 3.72 -16.93
C ASN A 91 14.57 4.08 -16.54
N ARG A 92 13.86 4.86 -17.35
CA ARG A 92 12.47 5.22 -17.13
C ARG A 92 11.50 4.17 -17.64
N SER A 93 11.83 3.48 -18.73
CA SER A 93 10.95 2.51 -19.40
C SER A 93 10.49 1.37 -18.49
N ALA A 94 11.32 0.95 -17.54
CA ALA A 94 10.95 -0.06 -16.54
C ALA A 94 9.74 0.34 -15.67
N SER A 95 9.38 1.62 -15.63
CA SER A 95 8.23 2.14 -14.87
C SER A 95 7.04 2.56 -15.75
N TRP A 96 7.07 2.25 -17.06
CA TRP A 96 5.96 2.60 -17.96
C TRP A 96 4.85 1.55 -17.96
N ALA A 97 5.15 0.33 -17.54
CA ALA A 97 4.17 -0.74 -17.44
C ALA A 97 3.92 -1.09 -15.96
N GLU A 98 2.70 -1.49 -15.67
CA GLU A 98 2.29 -2.04 -14.39
C GLU A 98 2.24 -3.57 -14.48
N TRP A 99 2.45 -4.23 -13.35
CA TRP A 99 2.29 -5.68 -13.26
C TRP A 99 0.82 -6.06 -13.29
N ASP A 100 0.44 -7.03 -14.14
CA ASP A 100 -0.78 -7.78 -13.95
C ASP A 100 -0.58 -8.69 -12.73
N LEU A 101 -1.14 -8.28 -11.60
CA LEU A 101 -0.92 -8.97 -10.32
C LEU A 101 -1.46 -10.40 -10.32
N LYS A 102 -2.52 -10.68 -11.10
CA LYS A 102 -3.09 -12.02 -11.18
C LYS A 102 -2.12 -12.97 -11.91
N VAL A 103 -1.62 -12.54 -13.05
CA VAL A 103 -0.64 -13.30 -13.82
C VAL A 103 0.65 -13.45 -13.02
N LEU A 104 1.14 -12.35 -12.41
CA LEU A 104 2.35 -12.38 -11.60
C LEU A 104 2.24 -13.35 -10.41
N THR A 105 1.10 -13.38 -9.71
CA THR A 105 0.87 -14.32 -8.61
C THR A 105 0.90 -15.76 -9.09
N GLN A 106 0.27 -16.05 -10.25
CA GLN A 106 0.29 -17.38 -10.81
C GLN A 106 1.71 -17.82 -11.17
N GLU A 107 2.48 -16.97 -11.84
CA GLU A 107 3.88 -17.25 -12.21
C GLU A 107 4.76 -17.51 -10.95
N LEU A 108 4.56 -16.75 -9.88
CA LEU A 108 5.28 -16.99 -8.62
C LEU A 108 4.86 -18.30 -7.94
N ALA A 109 3.57 -18.64 -8.01
CA ALA A 109 3.07 -19.92 -7.48
C ALA A 109 3.63 -21.11 -8.28
N ASP A 110 3.63 -21.01 -9.59
CA ASP A 110 4.19 -22.04 -10.48
C ASP A 110 5.69 -22.25 -10.21
N LEU A 111 6.45 -21.16 -10.02
CA LEU A 111 7.86 -21.23 -9.63
C LEU A 111 8.05 -21.89 -8.25
N GLN A 112 7.16 -21.60 -7.31
CA GLN A 112 7.18 -22.23 -5.98
C GLN A 112 6.92 -23.73 -6.06
N GLU A 113 5.95 -24.16 -6.87
CA GLU A 113 5.69 -25.61 -7.12
C GLU A 113 6.87 -26.32 -7.76
N LEU A 114 7.62 -25.61 -8.61
CA LEU A 114 8.86 -26.11 -9.21
C LEU A 114 10.06 -26.08 -8.24
N ASN A 115 9.87 -25.69 -6.99
CA ASN A 115 10.90 -25.51 -5.95
C ASN A 115 12.03 -24.54 -6.40
N PHE A 116 11.70 -23.53 -7.19
CA PHE A 116 12.64 -22.50 -7.61
C PHE A 116 12.79 -21.42 -6.52
N ASP A 117 14.02 -20.92 -6.36
CA ASP A 117 14.28 -19.85 -5.38
C ASP A 117 13.64 -18.53 -5.83
N LEU A 118 12.54 -18.16 -5.22
CA LEU A 118 11.79 -16.96 -5.54
C LEU A 118 12.56 -15.65 -5.27
N ALA A 119 13.60 -15.66 -4.43
CA ALA A 119 14.46 -14.49 -4.24
C ALA A 119 15.19 -14.08 -5.53
N LEU A 120 15.33 -15.00 -6.50
CA LEU A 120 15.90 -14.76 -7.82
C LEU A 120 14.93 -14.07 -8.80
N THR A 121 13.65 -13.90 -8.43
CA THR A 121 12.69 -13.13 -9.25
C THR A 121 12.89 -11.61 -9.14
N GLY A 122 13.64 -11.15 -8.15
CA GLY A 122 13.89 -9.74 -7.89
C GLY A 122 12.90 -9.09 -6.94
N PHE A 123 11.82 -9.77 -6.55
CA PHE A 123 10.92 -9.35 -5.48
C PHE A 123 11.57 -9.64 -4.11
N ASP A 124 11.23 -8.83 -3.10
CA ASP A 124 11.68 -9.14 -1.73
C ASP A 124 10.74 -10.17 -1.07
N GLN A 125 11.22 -10.76 0.03
CA GLN A 125 10.47 -11.81 0.74
C GLN A 125 9.06 -11.35 1.16
N ILE A 126 8.92 -10.10 1.60
CA ILE A 126 7.62 -9.55 2.03
C ILE A 126 6.69 -9.36 0.82
N GLU A 127 7.25 -8.91 -0.30
CA GLU A 127 6.50 -8.79 -1.56
C GLU A 127 6.02 -10.16 -2.04
N ILE A 128 6.89 -11.18 -2.02
CA ILE A 128 6.55 -12.56 -2.40
C ILE A 128 5.47 -13.13 -1.49
N GLU A 129 5.63 -13.02 -0.18
CA GLU A 129 4.64 -13.49 0.79
C GLU A 129 3.27 -12.81 0.59
N ARG A 130 3.26 -11.52 0.27
CA ARG A 130 2.02 -10.78 -0.05
C ARG A 130 1.38 -11.24 -1.35
N LEU A 131 2.19 -11.51 -2.37
CA LEU A 131 1.69 -11.95 -3.67
C LEU A 131 1.19 -13.40 -3.63
N LEU A 132 1.86 -14.27 -2.87
CA LEU A 132 1.50 -15.68 -2.72
C LEU A 132 0.48 -15.96 -1.60
N GLN A 133 0.17 -14.95 -0.76
CA GLN A 133 -0.99 -15.12 0.12
C GLN A 133 -2.19 -15.49 -0.75
N PRO A 134 -2.87 -16.61 -0.45
CA PRO A 134 -4.03 -17.01 -1.24
C PRO A 134 -4.93 -15.78 -1.34
N PHE A 135 -5.23 -15.40 -2.57
CA PHE A 135 -6.29 -14.45 -2.86
C PHE A 135 -7.47 -14.99 -2.07
N GLY A 136 -7.83 -14.32 -0.97
CA GLY A 136 -8.77 -14.87 -0.01
C GLY A 136 -9.88 -15.55 -0.79
N GLU A 137 -10.16 -16.81 -0.43
CA GLU A 137 -11.15 -17.66 -1.10
C GLU A 137 -12.25 -16.76 -1.63
N ASP A 138 -12.68 -16.94 -2.86
CA ASP A 138 -13.73 -16.14 -3.51
C ASP A 138 -14.75 -15.73 -2.44
N ILE A 139 -14.53 -14.58 -1.80
CA ILE A 139 -15.47 -14.08 -0.81
C ILE A 139 -16.68 -13.78 -1.66
N GLN A 140 -17.54 -14.78 -1.76
CA GLN A 140 -18.86 -14.63 -2.38
C GLN A 140 -19.41 -13.30 -1.89
N PRO A 141 -19.89 -12.44 -2.77
CA PRO A 141 -20.50 -11.20 -2.31
C PRO A 141 -21.47 -11.58 -1.19
N PRO A 142 -21.47 -10.87 -0.06
CA PRO A 142 -22.36 -11.22 1.03
C PRO A 142 -23.78 -11.37 0.46
N PRO A 143 -24.52 -12.37 0.90
CA PRO A 143 -25.90 -12.54 0.43
C PRO A 143 -26.65 -11.22 0.62
N PRO A 144 -27.62 -10.91 -0.23
CA PRO A 144 -28.41 -9.71 -0.04
C PRO A 144 -29.00 -9.73 1.38
N PRO A 145 -29.09 -8.57 2.05
CA PRO A 145 -29.67 -8.52 3.38
C PRO A 145 -31.08 -9.14 3.36
N PRO A 146 -31.45 -9.86 4.41
CA PRO A 146 -32.78 -10.43 4.48
C PRO A 146 -33.86 -9.34 4.34
N VAL A 147 -34.96 -9.67 3.67
CA VAL A 147 -36.06 -8.71 3.45
C VAL A 147 -36.60 -8.15 4.77
N GLN A 148 -36.58 -8.96 5.82
CA GLN A 148 -36.92 -8.54 7.18
C GLN A 148 -35.65 -8.57 8.03
N ALA A 149 -35.37 -7.45 8.73
CA ALA A 149 -34.21 -7.37 9.62
C ALA A 149 -34.31 -8.42 10.73
N VAL A 150 -33.27 -9.22 10.87
CA VAL A 150 -33.14 -10.24 11.93
C VAL A 150 -32.56 -9.63 13.19
N THR A 151 -31.61 -8.70 13.04
CA THR A 151 -30.92 -8.02 14.15
C THR A 151 -31.74 -6.81 14.60
N VAL A 152 -31.95 -6.70 15.90
CA VAL A 152 -32.58 -5.53 16.54
C VAL A 152 -31.60 -4.78 17.42
N SER A 153 -31.94 -3.53 17.77
CA SER A 153 -31.10 -2.71 18.66
C SER A 153 -30.92 -3.42 20.01
N GLY A 154 -29.69 -3.49 20.47
CA GLY A 154 -29.27 -4.18 21.69
C GLY A 154 -28.77 -5.61 21.49
N ASP A 155 -28.91 -6.20 20.30
CA ASP A 155 -28.40 -7.54 20.04
C ASP A 155 -26.88 -7.60 20.00
N ILE A 156 -26.32 -8.65 20.61
CA ILE A 156 -24.90 -8.98 20.54
C ILE A 156 -24.71 -10.30 19.80
N TRP A 157 -24.02 -10.24 18.68
CA TRP A 157 -23.60 -11.41 17.92
C TRP A 157 -22.22 -11.88 18.34
N VAL A 158 -22.06 -13.17 18.57
CA VAL A 158 -20.77 -13.81 18.92
C VAL A 158 -20.23 -14.53 17.69
N CYS A 159 -19.09 -14.06 17.17
CA CYS A 159 -18.44 -14.58 15.98
C CYS A 159 -17.08 -15.19 16.38
N GLY A 160 -17.08 -16.43 16.83
CA GLY A 160 -15.92 -17.06 17.44
C GLY A 160 -15.50 -16.31 18.73
N LYS A 161 -14.31 -15.74 18.72
CA LYS A 161 -13.82 -14.89 19.83
C LYS A 161 -14.16 -13.39 19.70
N HIS A 162 -14.85 -13.02 18.64
CA HIS A 162 -15.24 -11.63 18.37
C HIS A 162 -16.69 -11.40 18.74
N ARG A 163 -17.04 -10.14 19.04
CA ARG A 163 -18.40 -9.73 19.38
C ARG A 163 -18.78 -8.51 18.55
N VAL A 164 -20.02 -8.47 18.09
CA VAL A 164 -20.58 -7.34 17.34
C VAL A 164 -21.90 -6.93 18.04
N LEU A 165 -22.01 -5.69 18.42
CA LEU A 165 -23.23 -5.12 19.02
C LEU A 165 -23.92 -4.23 18.00
N CYS A 166 -25.23 -4.44 17.83
CA CYS A 166 -26.12 -3.49 17.18
C CYS A 166 -26.63 -2.51 18.26
N GLY A 167 -25.95 -1.38 18.45
CA GLY A 167 -26.26 -0.45 19.55
C GLY A 167 -25.64 0.93 19.32
N ASP A 168 -25.66 1.74 20.37
CA ASP A 168 -25.12 3.11 20.37
C ASP A 168 -23.73 3.15 21.01
N ALA A 169 -22.73 3.58 20.26
CA ALA A 169 -21.35 3.71 20.75
C ALA A 169 -21.19 4.81 21.83
N THR A 170 -22.17 5.68 22.00
CA THR A 170 -22.20 6.70 23.09
C THR A 170 -22.90 6.20 24.34
N SER A 171 -23.56 5.04 24.28
CA SER A 171 -24.24 4.40 25.41
C SER A 171 -23.24 3.62 26.27
N ALA A 172 -23.00 4.06 27.50
CA ALA A 172 -22.13 3.36 28.46
C ALA A 172 -22.60 1.91 28.70
N SER A 173 -23.92 1.69 28.79
CA SER A 173 -24.50 0.35 28.98
C SER A 173 -24.19 -0.58 27.81
N ASP A 174 -24.28 -0.09 26.58
CA ASP A 174 -24.02 -0.87 25.38
C ASP A 174 -22.52 -1.23 25.28
N VAL A 175 -21.64 -0.26 25.55
CA VAL A 175 -20.19 -0.49 25.54
C VAL A 175 -19.79 -1.51 26.62
N VAL A 176 -20.32 -1.39 27.84
CA VAL A 176 -20.05 -2.36 28.91
C VAL A 176 -20.52 -3.77 28.53
N ARG A 177 -21.70 -3.90 27.94
CA ARG A 177 -22.23 -5.19 27.46
C ARG A 177 -21.37 -5.79 26.33
N LEU A 178 -20.91 -4.95 25.40
CA LEU A 178 -20.05 -5.36 24.30
C LEU A 178 -18.71 -5.85 24.83
N LEU A 179 -18.06 -5.07 25.67
CA LEU A 179 -16.74 -5.37 26.20
C LEU A 179 -16.76 -6.55 27.20
N ALA A 180 -17.82 -6.65 28.00
CA ALA A 180 -17.89 -7.63 29.09
C ALA A 180 -16.65 -7.56 30.00
N SER A 181 -15.76 -8.58 29.95
CA SER A 181 -14.49 -8.60 30.65
C SER A 181 -13.28 -8.21 29.78
N ALA A 182 -13.47 -7.86 28.51
CA ALA A 182 -12.37 -7.50 27.64
C ALA A 182 -11.88 -6.08 27.91
N ALA A 183 -10.55 -5.91 27.92
CA ALA A 183 -9.88 -4.60 28.03
C ALA A 183 -9.11 -4.33 26.73
N PRO A 184 -9.78 -3.83 25.66
CA PRO A 184 -9.11 -3.55 24.40
C PRO A 184 -8.08 -2.43 24.57
N SER A 185 -6.90 -2.60 24.03
CA SER A 185 -5.80 -1.63 24.06
C SER A 185 -5.84 -0.64 22.91
N LEU A 186 -6.59 -0.96 21.86
CA LEU A 186 -6.66 -0.20 20.61
C LEU A 186 -8.10 0.06 20.21
N MET A 187 -8.40 1.31 19.85
CA MET A 187 -9.61 1.73 19.15
C MET A 187 -9.28 2.08 17.70
N VAL A 188 -10.01 1.49 16.76
CA VAL A 188 -10.01 1.89 15.35
C VAL A 188 -11.44 2.22 14.97
N THR A 189 -11.72 3.48 14.73
CA THR A 189 -13.07 3.96 14.49
C THR A 189 -13.20 4.82 13.25
N ASP A 190 -14.33 4.69 12.58
CA ASP A 190 -14.73 5.43 11.40
C ASP A 190 -16.18 5.90 11.65
N PRO A 191 -16.31 6.93 12.51
CA PRO A 191 -17.64 7.44 12.86
C PRO A 191 -18.27 8.18 11.69
N PRO A 192 -19.57 8.44 11.70
CA PRO A 192 -20.19 9.39 10.76
C PRO A 192 -19.45 10.73 10.81
N TYR A 193 -19.19 11.34 9.62
CA TYR A 193 -18.26 12.45 9.51
C TYR A 193 -18.89 13.84 9.72
N GLY A 194 -20.19 13.92 9.89
CA GLY A 194 -20.91 15.19 10.04
C GLY A 194 -21.01 15.97 8.73
N VAL A 195 -21.07 15.28 7.60
CA VAL A 195 -21.09 15.90 6.26
C VAL A 195 -22.50 15.93 5.63
N ASP A 196 -23.52 15.44 6.36
CA ASP A 196 -24.90 15.31 5.88
C ASP A 196 -24.96 14.72 4.46
N TYR A 197 -24.35 13.54 4.30
CA TYR A 197 -24.21 12.95 2.99
C TYR A 197 -25.57 12.62 2.36
N ASP A 198 -25.89 13.33 1.29
CA ASP A 198 -27.07 13.10 0.48
C ASP A 198 -26.74 12.11 -0.66
N PRO A 199 -27.27 10.88 -0.66
CA PRO A 199 -27.00 9.90 -1.71
C PRO A 199 -27.65 10.27 -3.07
N LEU A 200 -28.68 11.15 -3.08
CA LEU A 200 -29.44 11.46 -4.29
C LEU A 200 -28.76 12.49 -5.17
N TRP A 201 -27.86 13.32 -4.63
CA TRP A 201 -27.21 14.38 -5.38
C TRP A 201 -26.51 13.94 -6.68
N ARG A 202 -26.05 12.68 -6.74
CA ARG A 202 -25.40 12.15 -7.94
C ARG A 202 -26.38 11.85 -9.05
N GLU A 203 -27.57 11.36 -8.71
CA GLU A 203 -28.64 11.12 -9.66
C GLU A 203 -29.16 12.46 -10.20
N GLU A 204 -29.35 13.45 -9.34
CA GLU A 204 -29.71 14.82 -9.70
C GLU A 204 -28.68 15.51 -10.60
N ALA A 205 -27.39 15.20 -10.37
CA ALA A 205 -26.28 15.73 -11.18
C ALA A 205 -26.05 14.92 -12.49
N GLY A 206 -26.87 13.90 -12.80
CA GLY A 206 -26.72 13.08 -14.00
C GLY A 206 -25.52 12.14 -14.01
N LEU A 207 -24.91 11.85 -12.84
CA LEU A 207 -23.69 11.05 -12.70
C LEU A 207 -23.96 9.55 -12.52
N GLY A 208 -25.19 9.10 -12.77
CA GLY A 208 -25.62 7.69 -12.67
C GLY A 208 -26.19 7.31 -11.30
N LYS A 209 -26.88 6.17 -11.27
CA LYS A 209 -27.51 5.66 -10.05
C LYS A 209 -26.49 5.14 -9.06
N GLN A 210 -26.64 5.53 -7.81
CA GLN A 210 -25.81 5.00 -6.73
C GLN A 210 -26.38 3.66 -6.24
N ARG A 211 -25.50 2.70 -5.94
CA ARG A 211 -25.90 1.38 -5.41
C ARG A 211 -26.31 1.42 -3.94
N GLN A 212 -25.92 2.44 -3.20
CA GLN A 212 -26.28 2.61 -1.79
C GLN A 212 -27.46 3.57 -1.71
N THR A 213 -28.59 3.06 -1.25
CA THR A 213 -29.79 3.82 -0.94
C THR A 213 -29.89 3.97 0.58
N GLY A 214 -30.15 5.18 1.05
CA GLY A 214 -30.35 5.49 2.46
C GLY A 214 -29.38 6.56 3.00
N THR A 215 -29.80 7.22 4.05
CA THR A 215 -29.01 8.21 4.79
C THR A 215 -28.17 7.53 5.87
N VAL A 216 -26.99 8.08 6.15
CA VAL A 216 -26.17 7.61 7.27
C VAL A 216 -26.73 8.21 8.56
N ALA A 217 -27.02 7.37 9.54
CA ALA A 217 -27.51 7.84 10.84
C ALA A 217 -26.42 8.67 11.54
N ASN A 218 -26.83 9.79 12.15
CA ASN A 218 -25.96 10.73 12.88
C ASN A 218 -24.87 11.40 12.02
N ASP A 219 -25.02 11.44 10.68
CA ASP A 219 -24.05 12.12 9.81
C ASP A 219 -24.11 13.66 9.89
N ASN A 220 -24.94 14.21 10.73
CA ASN A 220 -24.97 15.61 11.15
C ASN A 220 -24.15 15.88 12.43
N ARG A 221 -23.48 14.87 12.98
CA ARG A 221 -22.68 14.94 14.20
C ARG A 221 -21.20 14.78 13.90
N VAL A 222 -20.37 15.68 14.44
CA VAL A 222 -18.90 15.67 14.31
C VAL A 222 -18.22 15.32 15.63
N ASP A 223 -18.78 15.76 16.76
CA ASP A 223 -18.22 15.53 18.10
C ASP A 223 -18.65 14.16 18.65
N TRP A 224 -17.66 13.29 18.86
CA TRP A 224 -17.82 11.94 19.38
C TRP A 224 -17.06 11.71 20.69
N ALA A 225 -16.75 12.78 21.43
CA ALA A 225 -16.02 12.70 22.70
C ALA A 225 -16.67 11.72 23.69
N GLU A 226 -18.00 11.63 23.74
CA GLU A 226 -18.73 10.68 24.60
C GLU A 226 -18.34 9.23 24.27
N ALA A 227 -18.31 8.86 23.00
CA ALA A 227 -17.91 7.51 22.59
C ALA A 227 -16.42 7.23 22.86
N TYR A 228 -15.56 8.23 22.63
CA TYR A 228 -14.12 8.08 22.88
C TYR A 228 -13.81 7.95 24.37
N ASN A 229 -14.56 8.60 25.24
CA ASN A 229 -14.44 8.48 26.70
C ASN A 229 -14.79 7.08 27.22
N LEU A 230 -15.68 6.37 26.55
CA LEU A 230 -16.07 5.01 26.93
C LEU A 230 -15.05 3.93 26.53
N PHE A 231 -14.09 4.26 25.70
CA PHE A 231 -13.02 3.35 25.35
C PHE A 231 -11.98 3.26 26.48
N PRO A 232 -11.70 2.07 27.03
CA PRO A 232 -10.84 1.93 28.20
C PRO A 232 -9.33 1.90 27.88
N GLY A 233 -8.95 1.77 26.62
CA GLY A 233 -7.56 1.62 26.21
C GLY A 233 -6.86 2.95 25.93
N ASP A 234 -5.60 2.85 25.52
CA ASP A 234 -4.68 3.99 25.43
C ASP A 234 -4.43 4.51 24.01
N VAL A 235 -4.77 3.74 22.95
CA VAL A 235 -4.42 4.07 21.58
C VAL A 235 -5.66 4.16 20.70
N ALA A 236 -5.77 5.24 19.93
CA ALA A 236 -6.89 5.47 19.03
C ALA A 236 -6.43 5.84 17.62
N TYR A 237 -7.11 5.27 16.61
CA TYR A 237 -7.08 5.69 15.22
C TYR A 237 -8.48 6.12 14.84
N VAL A 238 -8.64 7.41 14.51
CA VAL A 238 -9.95 8.00 14.27
C VAL A 238 -9.98 8.64 12.88
N TRP A 239 -10.75 8.01 11.99
CA TRP A 239 -11.01 8.55 10.66
C TRP A 239 -11.95 9.74 10.73
N HIS A 240 -11.78 10.71 9.84
CA HIS A 240 -12.60 11.91 9.83
C HIS A 240 -12.65 12.59 8.47
N ALA A 241 -13.65 13.45 8.24
CA ALA A 241 -13.62 14.36 7.11
C ALA A 241 -12.52 15.42 7.28
N GLY A 242 -11.78 15.72 6.21
CA GLY A 242 -10.73 16.74 6.26
C GLY A 242 -11.22 18.12 6.70
N VAL A 243 -12.47 18.46 6.34
CA VAL A 243 -13.11 19.73 6.72
C VAL A 243 -13.40 19.84 8.22
N HIS A 244 -13.54 18.72 8.92
CA HIS A 244 -13.84 18.64 10.36
C HIS A 244 -12.64 18.19 11.20
N ALA A 245 -11.43 18.22 10.65
CA ALA A 245 -10.23 17.78 11.34
C ALA A 245 -10.02 18.46 12.71
N ALA A 246 -10.31 19.76 12.80
CA ALA A 246 -10.15 20.53 14.03
C ALA A 246 -11.19 20.16 15.12
N GLU A 247 -12.44 19.90 14.69
CA GLU A 247 -13.52 19.47 15.59
C GLU A 247 -13.22 18.10 16.18
N VAL A 248 -12.81 17.14 15.33
CA VAL A 248 -12.46 15.78 15.77
C VAL A 248 -11.22 15.80 16.69
N ALA A 249 -10.24 16.68 16.40
CA ALA A 249 -9.10 16.87 17.28
C ALA A 249 -9.52 17.37 18.67
N ARG A 250 -10.46 18.32 18.76
CA ARG A 250 -11.00 18.77 20.04
C ARG A 250 -11.79 17.68 20.76
N SER A 251 -12.58 16.89 20.02
CA SER A 251 -13.33 15.76 20.56
C SER A 251 -12.39 14.73 21.21
N LEU A 252 -11.26 14.42 20.56
CA LEU A 252 -10.22 13.54 21.11
C LEU A 252 -9.56 14.14 22.35
N ALA A 253 -9.23 15.44 22.32
CA ALA A 253 -8.65 16.12 23.49
C ALA A 253 -9.62 16.14 24.70
N THR A 254 -10.93 16.33 24.48
CA THR A 254 -11.97 16.23 25.51
C THR A 254 -12.05 14.83 26.12
N ALA A 255 -11.71 13.80 25.34
CA ALA A 255 -11.63 12.42 25.79
C ALA A 255 -10.23 12.02 26.29
N ASP A 256 -9.40 12.98 26.67
CA ASP A 256 -8.05 12.80 27.22
C ASP A 256 -7.07 12.09 26.27
N PHE A 257 -7.24 12.26 24.96
CA PHE A 257 -6.31 11.79 23.95
C PHE A 257 -5.46 12.93 23.40
N GLU A 258 -4.15 12.65 23.24
CA GLU A 258 -3.17 13.54 22.63
C GLU A 258 -2.83 13.02 21.22
N ILE A 259 -3.04 13.85 20.21
CA ILE A 259 -2.73 13.50 18.82
C ILE A 259 -1.20 13.42 18.66
N ARG A 260 -0.72 12.31 18.14
CA ARG A 260 0.69 12.06 17.84
C ARG A 260 1.02 12.26 16.36
N SER A 261 0.11 11.89 15.47
CA SER A 261 0.31 12.02 14.02
C SER A 261 -1.01 12.09 13.29
N GLN A 262 -1.00 12.75 12.12
CA GLN A 262 -2.06 12.59 11.13
C GLN A 262 -1.60 11.61 10.07
N ILE A 263 -2.37 10.57 9.85
CA ILE A 263 -2.17 9.59 8.80
C ILE A 263 -3.08 9.96 7.64
N ILE A 264 -2.53 9.90 6.43
CA ILE A 264 -3.24 10.18 5.19
C ILE A 264 -3.31 8.89 4.37
N TRP A 265 -4.52 8.39 4.17
CA TRP A 265 -4.73 7.35 3.18
C TRP A 265 -4.90 7.98 1.80
N ALA A 266 -3.85 7.89 0.97
CA ALA A 266 -3.89 8.33 -0.42
C ALA A 266 -4.64 7.28 -1.26
N LYS A 267 -5.75 7.70 -1.87
CA LYS A 267 -6.57 6.85 -2.75
C LYS A 267 -6.03 6.86 -4.18
N GLN A 268 -6.19 5.78 -4.90
CA GLN A 268 -5.81 5.70 -6.32
C GLN A 268 -6.68 6.61 -7.20
N HIS A 269 -7.95 6.78 -6.83
CA HIS A 269 -8.92 7.61 -7.54
C HIS A 269 -9.52 8.64 -6.57
N PHE A 270 -9.80 9.82 -7.09
CA PHE A 270 -10.52 10.82 -6.32
C PHE A 270 -12.02 10.47 -6.18
N ALA A 271 -12.61 10.91 -5.09
CA ALA A 271 -14.06 10.92 -4.93
C ALA A 271 -14.61 12.20 -5.54
N MET A 272 -15.45 12.08 -6.57
CA MET A 272 -16.11 13.25 -7.18
C MET A 272 -16.94 13.96 -6.13
N SER A 273 -16.74 15.28 -6.00
CA SER A 273 -17.42 16.16 -5.06
C SER A 273 -17.97 17.39 -5.78
N ARG A 274 -18.81 18.18 -5.10
CA ARG A 274 -19.35 19.45 -5.61
C ARG A 274 -18.33 20.61 -5.61
N GLY A 275 -17.16 20.42 -4.97
CA GLY A 275 -16.14 21.45 -4.84
C GLY A 275 -15.22 21.55 -6.07
N HIS A 276 -14.38 22.60 -6.10
CA HIS A 276 -13.36 22.79 -7.14
C HIS A 276 -12.24 21.75 -7.08
N TYR A 277 -11.98 21.18 -5.89
CA TYR A 277 -11.01 20.13 -5.66
C TYR A 277 -11.70 18.87 -5.17
N HIS A 278 -11.37 17.75 -5.78
CA HIS A 278 -11.90 16.44 -5.42
C HIS A 278 -11.02 15.75 -4.38
N TRP A 279 -11.64 15.17 -3.36
CA TRP A 279 -10.92 14.46 -2.32
C TRP A 279 -10.31 13.16 -2.85
N GLN A 280 -8.98 13.07 -2.80
CA GLN A 280 -8.23 11.88 -3.17
C GLN A 280 -7.52 11.23 -1.97
N HIS A 281 -7.92 11.61 -0.79
CA HIS A 281 -7.39 11.05 0.45
C HIS A 281 -8.44 11.03 1.55
N GLU A 282 -8.17 10.22 2.57
CA GLU A 282 -8.89 10.26 3.85
C GLU A 282 -7.88 10.43 4.98
N PRO A 283 -8.08 11.42 5.87
CA PRO A 283 -7.23 11.60 7.03
C PRO A 283 -7.70 10.77 8.22
N CYS A 284 -6.73 10.36 9.03
CA CYS A 284 -6.95 9.63 10.27
C CYS A 284 -6.06 10.20 11.36
N TRP A 285 -6.62 10.53 12.52
CA TRP A 285 -5.85 10.88 13.70
C TRP A 285 -5.31 9.63 14.38
N TYR A 286 -4.01 9.54 14.57
CA TYR A 286 -3.37 8.63 15.52
C TYR A 286 -3.17 9.37 16.83
N ALA A 287 -3.82 8.89 17.87
CA ALA A 287 -3.83 9.53 19.18
C ALA A 287 -3.53 8.53 20.29
N VAL A 288 -2.94 9.02 21.36
CA VAL A 288 -2.58 8.23 22.55
C VAL A 288 -3.10 8.96 23.77
N ARG A 289 -3.65 8.24 24.74
CA ARG A 289 -4.14 8.82 25.98
C ARG A 289 -3.05 9.60 26.69
N THR A 290 -3.38 10.76 27.23
CA THR A 290 -2.44 11.68 27.89
C THR A 290 -1.64 10.97 28.98
N GLY A 291 -0.33 11.13 28.95
CA GLY A 291 0.58 10.49 29.90
C GLY A 291 0.81 8.98 29.68
N ARG A 292 0.24 8.38 28.63
CA ARG A 292 0.41 6.96 28.31
C ARG A 292 1.38 6.73 27.14
N SER A 293 1.82 5.48 27.01
CA SER A 293 2.64 5.02 25.88
C SER A 293 1.74 4.49 24.75
N GLY A 294 2.14 4.74 23.51
CA GLY A 294 1.48 4.16 22.34
C GLY A 294 1.72 2.66 22.14
N ASN A 295 2.55 2.03 22.95
CA ASN A 295 2.92 0.61 22.89
C ASN A 295 3.21 0.14 21.45
N TRP A 296 4.03 0.95 20.75
CA TRP A 296 4.31 0.75 19.34
C TRP A 296 5.11 -0.53 19.09
N ALA A 297 4.51 -1.49 18.38
CA ALA A 297 5.14 -2.75 17.97
C ALA A 297 5.70 -2.71 16.53
N GLY A 298 5.40 -1.67 15.77
CA GLY A 298 5.87 -1.52 14.38
C GLY A 298 7.31 -1.01 14.26
N SER A 299 7.81 -0.95 13.02
CA SER A 299 9.15 -0.42 12.73
C SER A 299 9.16 1.11 12.84
N ARG A 300 10.38 1.70 12.99
CA ARG A 300 10.57 3.16 12.91
C ARG A 300 10.61 3.71 11.48
N LYS A 301 10.39 2.87 10.47
CA LYS A 301 10.37 3.23 9.05
C LYS A 301 8.95 3.54 8.55
N GLU A 302 7.94 3.38 9.37
CA GLU A 302 6.55 3.66 9.01
C GLU A 302 6.35 5.15 8.75
N THR A 303 5.57 5.46 7.71
CA THR A 303 5.27 6.83 7.30
C THR A 303 3.80 7.16 7.55
N THR A 304 3.48 8.43 7.57
CA THR A 304 2.09 8.92 7.71
C THR A 304 1.32 8.90 6.40
N LEU A 305 1.97 8.65 5.26
CA LEU A 305 1.31 8.50 3.97
C LEU A 305 1.12 7.01 3.67
N TRP A 306 -0.13 6.60 3.53
CA TRP A 306 -0.51 5.22 3.25
C TRP A 306 -1.10 5.10 1.85
N GLU A 307 -0.37 4.49 0.97
CA GLU A 307 -0.78 4.18 -0.40
C GLU A 307 -1.39 2.77 -0.45
N VAL A 308 -2.57 2.62 0.14
CA VAL A 308 -3.34 1.37 0.15
C VAL A 308 -4.42 1.47 -0.92
N ALA A 309 -4.44 0.55 -1.86
CA ALA A 309 -5.45 0.57 -2.92
C ALA A 309 -6.85 0.35 -2.37
N ASN A 310 -7.82 1.07 -2.95
CA ASN A 310 -9.23 0.81 -2.68
C ASN A 310 -9.60 -0.60 -3.13
N LEU A 311 -10.43 -1.27 -2.35
CA LEU A 311 -11.14 -2.47 -2.79
C LEU A 311 -12.21 -2.03 -3.81
N ILE A 312 -11.83 -1.87 -5.08
CA ILE A 312 -12.81 -1.59 -6.13
C ILE A 312 -13.64 -2.85 -6.35
N ARG A 313 -14.96 -2.71 -6.23
CA ARG A 313 -15.96 -3.71 -6.63
C ARG A 313 -16.13 -3.73 -8.17
N SER A 314 -15.09 -3.86 -8.93
CA SER A 314 -15.15 -4.32 -10.31
C SER A 314 -14.64 -5.75 -10.27
N GLY A 315 -15.33 -6.70 -10.87
CA GLY A 315 -15.12 -8.15 -10.82
C GLY A 315 -13.70 -8.68 -11.01
N GLU A 316 -12.69 -7.87 -10.78
CA GLU A 316 -11.27 -8.17 -10.91
C GLU A 316 -10.54 -7.76 -9.63
N THR A 317 -10.03 -8.78 -8.95
CA THR A 317 -8.97 -8.77 -7.94
C THR A 317 -9.15 -7.89 -6.68
N ARG A 318 -9.75 -8.50 -5.67
CA ARG A 318 -9.68 -8.05 -4.27
C ARG A 318 -8.39 -8.54 -3.63
N THR A 319 -7.32 -7.77 -3.68
CA THR A 319 -6.09 -8.16 -2.98
C THR A 319 -5.31 -6.99 -2.44
N ARG A 320 -5.91 -6.21 -1.52
CA ARG A 320 -5.08 -5.33 -0.69
C ARG A 320 -5.77 -5.11 0.65
N GLU A 321 -4.97 -5.18 1.72
CA GLU A 321 -5.41 -4.83 3.07
C GLU A 321 -6.05 -3.44 3.07
N THR A 322 -7.18 -3.31 3.73
CA THR A 322 -7.74 -1.99 4.02
C THR A 322 -6.83 -1.26 5.01
N PRO A 323 -6.86 0.07 5.08
CA PRO A 323 -6.15 0.82 6.13
C PRO A 323 -6.44 0.29 7.54
N ARG A 324 -7.65 -0.18 7.80
CA ARG A 324 -8.04 -0.79 9.09
C ARG A 324 -7.30 -2.10 9.36
N GLN A 325 -7.13 -2.95 8.34
CA GLN A 325 -6.34 -4.18 8.45
C GLN A 325 -4.85 -3.89 8.66
N VAL A 326 -4.32 -2.85 7.99
CA VAL A 326 -2.95 -2.37 8.21
C VAL A 326 -2.75 -1.94 9.66
N ILE A 327 -3.69 -1.20 10.24
CA ILE A 327 -3.65 -0.80 11.65
C ILE A 327 -3.67 -2.05 12.55
N ALA A 328 -4.62 -2.95 12.34
CA ALA A 328 -4.78 -4.15 13.16
C ALA A 328 -3.49 -4.99 13.18
N ARG A 329 -2.85 -5.18 12.02
CA ARG A 329 -1.59 -5.93 11.93
C ARG A 329 -0.43 -5.21 12.63
N ARG A 330 -0.31 -3.88 12.46
CA ARG A 330 0.78 -3.08 13.05
C ARG A 330 0.66 -2.90 14.56
N SER A 331 -0.50 -3.18 15.11
CA SER A 331 -0.82 -3.02 16.54
C SER A 331 -0.81 -4.34 17.32
N GLN A 332 -0.54 -5.49 16.68
CA GLN A 332 -0.37 -6.77 17.36
C GLN A 332 1.04 -6.85 17.95
N PRO A 333 1.20 -7.17 19.24
CA PRO A 333 2.49 -7.56 19.79
C PRO A 333 2.92 -8.88 19.14
N SER A 334 4.16 -8.95 18.72
CA SER A 334 4.84 -10.16 18.21
C SER A 334 4.89 -11.26 19.27
#